data_8b5f37a7e9c248860159ad5bd8239d8e
#
_entry.id   8b5f37a7e9c248860159ad5bd8239d8e
#
_cell.length_a   1.000
_cell.length_b   1.000
_cell.length_c   1.000
_cell.angle_alpha   90.00
_cell.angle_beta   90.00
_cell.angle_gamma   90.00
#
_symmetry.space_group_name_H-M   'P 1'
#
loop_
_entity.id
_entity.type
_entity.pdbx_description
1 polymer ?
#
loop_
_entity_poly.entity_id
_entity_poly.type
_entity_poly.pdbx_seq_one_letter_code
_entity_poly.pdbx_strand_id
1 'polypeptide(L)'
;MSNKWTLPQNQGRSGGDLSHISTALSQGRQKMKRVCLDCTEEFEAVVLGPATANYCLKCGQKRQRFQEETKRIAKEQLEINRYREIVARAKIPPKWKETNFDNSKPGLSPGAFKMAKLYAETFSVQSPSLVFYSPENGTGKTHLAACIANHVLHVKRVPILFKKARDLMLDIRRTFSDGGDLTEADILNRVLSAQLLVLDDVGVDPTSQWLQATYWTVFDRRVEWQLPVVVTTNKPIEAHVGEVCLADRIGDGALSRLLGLCQGNVIDMSGLDLR
;
A
#
# COMPACT_ATOMS: atom_id res chain seq x y z
N MET A 1 19.94 -34.73 -8.30
CA MET A 1 19.72 -35.14 -6.89
C MET A 1 18.54 -34.34 -6.37
N SER A 2 17.39 -34.99 -6.32
CA SER A 2 16.06 -34.38 -6.04
C SER A 2 15.77 -34.53 -4.55
N ASN A 3 15.67 -33.40 -3.83
CA ASN A 3 15.16 -33.40 -2.47
C ASN A 3 13.66 -33.05 -2.48
N LYS A 4 12.87 -34.11 -2.33
CA LYS A 4 11.44 -34.03 -2.03
C LYS A 4 11.24 -33.70 -0.55
N TRP A 5 10.67 -32.54 -0.25
CA TRP A 5 10.11 -32.24 1.06
C TRP A 5 8.64 -32.70 1.05
N THR A 6 8.36 -33.80 1.72
CA THR A 6 6.99 -34.28 2.02
C THR A 6 6.54 -33.68 3.35
N LEU A 7 5.42 -32.93 3.32
CA LEU A 7 4.70 -32.50 4.52
C LEU A 7 4.07 -33.73 5.21
N PRO A 8 4.09 -33.83 6.54
CA PRO A 8 3.39 -34.90 7.25
C PRO A 8 1.88 -34.71 7.16
N GLN A 9 1.19 -35.71 6.69
CA GLN A 9 -0.27 -35.81 6.68
C GLN A 9 -0.78 -35.87 8.11
N ASN A 10 -1.65 -34.93 8.47
CA ASN A 10 -2.36 -34.90 9.74
C ASN A 10 -3.48 -35.96 9.66
N GLN A 11 -3.21 -37.14 10.24
CA GLN A 11 -4.23 -38.18 10.40
C GLN A 11 -5.23 -37.71 11.47
N GLY A 12 -6.49 -37.62 11.04
CA GLY A 12 -7.64 -37.26 11.88
C GLY A 12 -7.71 -38.14 13.12
N ARG A 13 -7.67 -37.55 14.29
CA ARG A 13 -8.14 -38.16 15.54
C ARG A 13 -9.64 -37.91 15.64
N SER A 14 -10.36 -39.00 15.50
CA SER A 14 -11.76 -39.19 15.83
C SER A 14 -12.16 -38.61 17.19
N GLY A 15 -13.37 -38.10 17.28
CA GLY A 15 -13.99 -37.48 18.44
C GLY A 15 -13.77 -38.25 19.73
N GLY A 16 -12.94 -37.69 20.60
CA GLY A 16 -12.81 -38.09 22.00
C GLY A 16 -14.00 -37.59 22.78
N ASP A 17 -14.68 -38.49 23.40
CA ASP A 17 -15.84 -38.31 24.28
C ASP A 17 -15.57 -37.22 25.34
N LEU A 18 -16.27 -36.09 25.24
CA LEU A 18 -16.17 -34.96 26.17
C LEU A 18 -16.69 -35.28 27.59
N SER A 19 -17.29 -36.46 27.77
CA SER A 19 -17.78 -36.93 29.10
C SER A 19 -16.64 -37.19 30.08
N HIS A 20 -15.46 -37.58 29.60
CA HIS A 20 -14.29 -37.81 30.50
C HIS A 20 -13.61 -36.51 30.97
N ILE A 21 -13.80 -35.38 30.28
CA ILE A 21 -13.24 -34.10 30.71
C ILE A 21 -14.07 -33.51 31.85
N SER A 22 -15.40 -33.74 31.87
CA SER A 22 -16.29 -33.30 32.93
C SER A 22 -16.01 -34.01 34.26
N THR A 23 -15.63 -35.27 34.23
CA THR A 23 -15.36 -36.08 35.43
C THR A 23 -13.99 -35.77 36.07
N ALA A 24 -13.01 -35.36 35.26
CA ALA A 24 -11.69 -34.94 35.75
C ALA A 24 -11.72 -33.56 36.46
N LEU A 25 -12.76 -32.74 36.23
CA LEU A 25 -12.92 -31.44 36.86
C LEU A 25 -13.54 -31.50 38.28
N SER A 26 -14.09 -32.66 38.68
CA SER A 26 -14.75 -32.85 39.99
C SER A 26 -13.88 -33.53 41.05
N GLN A 27 -12.69 -34.04 40.72
CA GLN A 27 -11.75 -34.57 41.70
C GLN A 27 -11.03 -33.41 42.40
N GLY A 28 -11.17 -33.34 43.73
CA GLY A 28 -10.77 -32.26 44.66
C GLY A 28 -9.51 -31.49 44.29
N ARG A 29 -9.73 -30.27 43.82
CA ARG A 29 -8.62 -29.33 43.59
C ARG A 29 -7.95 -29.04 44.91
N GLN A 30 -6.71 -29.48 45.09
CA GLN A 30 -5.94 -29.17 46.31
C GLN A 30 -5.77 -27.66 46.41
N LYS A 31 -6.25 -27.07 47.48
CA LYS A 31 -6.06 -25.66 47.81
C LYS A 31 -4.88 -25.55 48.75
N MET A 32 -4.03 -24.56 48.56
CA MET A 32 -2.96 -24.22 49.47
C MET A 32 -2.95 -22.72 49.79
N LYS A 33 -2.59 -22.39 51.03
CA LYS A 33 -2.40 -21.00 51.42
C LYS A 33 -1.10 -20.47 50.84
N ARG A 34 -1.14 -19.30 50.20
CA ARG A 34 0.01 -18.59 49.68
C ARG A 34 -0.05 -17.12 50.02
N VAL A 35 1.10 -16.47 50.01
CA VAL A 35 1.23 -15.01 50.11
C VAL A 35 1.30 -14.43 48.74
N CYS A 36 0.48 -13.43 48.44
CA CYS A 36 0.46 -12.72 47.16
C CYS A 36 1.76 -11.93 46.96
N LEU A 37 2.41 -12.07 45.82
CA LEU A 37 3.65 -11.36 45.56
C LEU A 37 3.49 -9.85 45.35
N ASP A 38 2.27 -9.35 45.12
CA ASP A 38 2.00 -7.92 44.94
C ASP A 38 1.50 -7.22 46.21
N CYS A 39 0.52 -7.81 46.93
CA CYS A 39 -0.11 -7.17 48.09
C CYS A 39 0.30 -7.82 49.41
N THR A 40 1.10 -8.86 49.42
CA THR A 40 1.56 -9.60 50.59
C THR A 40 0.46 -10.23 51.44
N GLU A 41 -0.81 -10.18 51.00
CA GLU A 41 -1.94 -10.83 51.70
C GLU A 41 -1.94 -12.34 51.45
N GLU A 42 -2.36 -13.11 52.46
CA GLU A 42 -2.59 -14.54 52.31
C GLU A 42 -3.82 -14.80 51.45
N PHE A 43 -3.76 -15.77 50.54
CA PHE A 43 -4.89 -16.21 49.71
C PHE A 43 -4.86 -17.73 49.49
N GLU A 44 -6.02 -18.30 49.22
CA GLU A 44 -6.12 -19.69 48.78
C GLU A 44 -5.82 -19.83 47.30
N ALA A 45 -4.75 -20.51 46.98
CA ALA A 45 -4.39 -20.86 45.61
C ALA A 45 -4.84 -22.28 45.25
N VAL A 46 -5.40 -22.46 44.05
CA VAL A 46 -5.72 -23.78 43.49
C VAL A 46 -4.47 -24.33 42.81
N VAL A 47 -4.08 -25.53 43.17
CA VAL A 47 -2.94 -26.22 42.55
C VAL A 47 -3.40 -26.84 41.20
N LEU A 48 -2.87 -26.38 40.12
CA LEU A 48 -3.09 -26.93 38.78
C LEU A 48 -1.76 -27.50 38.25
N GLY A 49 -1.41 -28.70 38.68
CA GLY A 49 -0.13 -29.32 38.29
C GLY A 49 1.09 -28.53 38.78
N PRO A 50 2.13 -28.34 37.94
CA PRO A 50 3.33 -27.58 38.32
C PRO A 50 3.11 -26.07 38.40
N ALA A 51 1.98 -25.56 37.89
CA ALA A 51 1.65 -24.13 37.93
C ALA A 51 0.74 -23.83 39.13
N THR A 52 1.20 -22.98 40.01
CA THR A 52 0.41 -22.47 41.14
C THR A 52 0.34 -20.94 41.05
N ALA A 53 -0.83 -20.36 41.35
CA ALA A 53 -1.00 -18.91 41.30
C ALA A 53 -0.09 -18.21 42.33
N ASN A 54 0.66 -17.22 41.88
CA ASN A 54 1.54 -16.39 42.70
C ASN A 54 0.87 -15.09 43.16
N TYR A 55 -0.33 -14.79 42.68
CA TYR A 55 -1.06 -13.56 42.94
C TYR A 55 -2.48 -13.88 43.39
N CYS A 56 -3.00 -13.13 44.34
CA CYS A 56 -4.42 -13.20 44.70
C CYS A 56 -5.29 -12.76 43.52
N LEU A 57 -6.59 -13.09 43.57
CA LEU A 57 -7.50 -12.81 42.43
C LEU A 57 -7.50 -11.32 42.02
N LYS A 58 -7.52 -10.40 42.99
CA LYS A 58 -7.49 -8.94 42.74
C LYS A 58 -6.21 -8.51 42.04
N CYS A 59 -5.06 -8.95 42.53
CA CYS A 59 -3.76 -8.59 41.94
C CYS A 59 -3.56 -9.28 40.57
N GLY A 60 -3.98 -10.52 40.41
CA GLY A 60 -3.99 -11.22 39.13
C GLY A 60 -4.81 -10.49 38.06
N GLN A 61 -6.05 -10.09 38.43
CA GLN A 61 -6.90 -9.31 37.53
C GLN A 61 -6.29 -7.93 37.17
N LYS A 62 -5.69 -7.24 38.17
CA LYS A 62 -5.01 -5.96 37.92
C LYS A 62 -3.82 -6.13 36.99
N ARG A 63 -3.00 -7.16 37.14
CA ARG A 63 -1.88 -7.49 36.27
C ARG A 63 -2.35 -7.84 34.87
N GLN A 64 -3.39 -8.65 34.74
CA GLN A 64 -3.96 -9.01 33.46
C GLN A 64 -4.45 -7.75 32.70
N ARG A 65 -5.23 -6.88 33.34
CA ARG A 65 -5.69 -5.61 32.74
C ARG A 65 -4.53 -4.74 32.35
N PHE A 66 -3.48 -4.64 33.15
CA PHE A 66 -2.28 -3.86 32.80
C PHE A 66 -1.55 -4.47 31.59
N GLN A 67 -1.43 -5.79 31.51
CA GLN A 67 -0.82 -6.46 30.36
C GLN A 67 -1.65 -6.28 29.08
N GLU A 68 -2.97 -6.40 29.16
CA GLU A 68 -3.88 -6.18 28.05
C GLU A 68 -3.79 -4.74 27.54
N GLU A 69 -3.77 -3.77 28.45
CA GLU A 69 -3.61 -2.35 28.12
C GLU A 69 -2.24 -2.06 27.46
N THR A 70 -1.17 -2.61 28.03
CA THR A 70 0.18 -2.47 27.46
C THR A 70 0.27 -3.06 26.05
N LYS A 71 -0.35 -4.23 25.82
CA LYS A 71 -0.42 -4.85 24.49
C LYS A 71 -1.22 -3.99 23.51
N ARG A 72 -2.33 -3.38 23.96
CA ARG A 72 -3.15 -2.48 23.17
C ARG A 72 -2.37 -1.25 22.73
N ILE A 73 -1.69 -0.58 23.66
CA ILE A 73 -0.86 0.60 23.39
C ILE A 73 0.29 0.25 22.44
N ALA A 74 0.97 -0.88 22.66
CA ALA A 74 2.06 -1.31 21.79
C ALA A 74 1.58 -1.59 20.36
N LYS A 75 0.39 -2.20 20.19
CA LYS A 75 -0.22 -2.43 18.88
C LYS A 75 -0.56 -1.12 18.18
N GLU A 76 -1.20 -0.19 18.88
CA GLU A 76 -1.54 1.13 18.36
C GLU A 76 -0.30 1.91 17.92
N GLN A 77 0.76 1.89 18.72
CA GLN A 77 2.02 2.54 18.39
C GLN A 77 2.67 1.92 17.15
N LEU A 78 2.60 0.60 16.99
CA LEU A 78 3.09 -0.08 15.80
C LEU A 78 2.32 0.34 14.55
N GLU A 79 0.99 0.45 14.63
CA GLU A 79 0.14 0.92 13.53
C GLU A 79 0.45 2.38 13.14
N ILE A 80 0.65 3.26 14.13
CA ILE A 80 1.05 4.65 13.90
C ILE A 80 2.41 4.71 13.19
N ASN A 81 3.39 3.96 13.66
CA ASN A 81 4.73 3.94 13.05
C ASN A 81 4.69 3.41 11.61
N ARG A 82 3.97 2.32 11.38
CA ARG A 82 3.75 1.77 10.03
C ARG A 82 3.11 2.80 9.10
N TYR A 83 2.11 3.51 9.58
CA TYR A 83 1.47 4.56 8.79
C TYR A 83 2.42 5.72 8.47
N ARG A 84 3.22 6.18 9.44
CA ARG A 84 4.25 7.21 9.22
C ARG A 84 5.26 6.79 8.14
N GLU A 85 5.68 5.53 8.14
CA GLU A 85 6.56 4.99 7.11
C GLU A 85 5.91 5.00 5.72
N ILE A 86 4.65 4.59 5.61
CA ILE A 86 3.89 4.61 4.36
C ILE A 86 3.82 6.04 3.82
N VAL A 87 3.47 7.02 4.66
CA VAL A 87 3.41 8.44 4.28
C VAL A 87 4.78 8.97 3.85
N ALA A 88 5.84 8.64 4.56
CA ALA A 88 7.20 9.07 4.21
C ALA A 88 7.66 8.52 2.86
N ARG A 89 7.28 7.29 2.54
CA ARG A 89 7.61 6.63 1.26
C ARG A 89 6.77 7.11 0.08
N ALA A 90 5.60 7.69 0.31
CA ALA A 90 4.67 8.13 -0.73
C ALA A 90 5.24 9.23 -1.63
N LYS A 91 6.17 10.06 -1.13
CA LYS A 91 6.88 11.12 -1.88
C LYS A 91 5.96 12.12 -2.58
N ILE A 92 4.75 12.34 -2.05
CA ILE A 92 3.85 13.39 -2.56
C ILE A 92 4.54 14.76 -2.41
N PRO A 93 4.67 15.55 -3.50
CA PRO A 93 5.28 16.86 -3.41
C PRO A 93 4.54 17.78 -2.43
N PRO A 94 5.25 18.70 -1.71
CA PRO A 94 4.63 19.58 -0.71
C PRO A 94 3.41 20.34 -1.21
N LYS A 95 3.44 20.79 -2.46
CA LYS A 95 2.31 21.51 -3.11
C LYS A 95 1.02 20.68 -3.12
N TRP A 96 1.12 19.37 -3.14
CA TRP A 96 -0.01 18.44 -3.32
C TRP A 96 -0.40 17.67 -2.06
N LYS A 97 0.33 17.87 -0.94
CA LYS A 97 0.09 17.10 0.31
C LYS A 97 -1.31 17.29 0.89
N GLU A 98 -1.85 18.52 0.79
CA GLU A 98 -3.15 18.87 1.34
C GLU A 98 -4.28 18.80 0.30
N THR A 99 -3.96 18.38 -0.93
CA THR A 99 -4.94 18.31 -2.03
C THR A 99 -5.89 17.15 -1.81
N ASN A 100 -7.18 17.43 -1.86
CA ASN A 100 -8.25 16.44 -1.74
C ASN A 100 -9.46 16.83 -2.59
N PHE A 101 -10.46 15.96 -2.70
CA PHE A 101 -11.66 16.23 -3.50
C PHE A 101 -12.53 17.36 -2.95
N ASP A 102 -12.50 17.62 -1.64
CA ASP A 102 -13.36 18.61 -0.99
C ASP A 102 -12.80 20.04 -1.14
N ASN A 103 -11.45 20.17 -1.25
CA ASN A 103 -10.79 21.46 -1.45
C ASN A 103 -10.40 21.72 -2.92
N SER A 104 -10.95 20.94 -3.85
CA SER A 104 -10.66 21.08 -5.29
C SER A 104 -11.19 22.40 -5.84
N LYS A 105 -10.40 23.03 -6.73
CA LYS A 105 -10.78 24.29 -7.36
C LYS A 105 -12.01 24.12 -8.27
N PRO A 106 -12.88 25.13 -8.37
CA PRO A 106 -13.91 25.16 -9.40
C PRO A 106 -13.29 25.20 -10.80
N GLY A 107 -14.00 24.67 -11.79
CA GLY A 107 -13.56 24.68 -13.20
C GLY A 107 -12.95 23.37 -13.71
N LEU A 108 -12.69 22.39 -12.81
CA LEU A 108 -12.30 21.05 -13.25
C LEU A 108 -13.40 20.43 -14.10
N SER A 109 -13.01 19.61 -15.10
CA SER A 109 -13.98 18.80 -15.86
C SER A 109 -14.85 17.98 -14.89
N PRO A 110 -16.18 18.18 -14.86
CA PRO A 110 -17.05 17.48 -13.92
C PRO A 110 -17.01 15.95 -14.11
N GLY A 111 -16.87 15.49 -15.36
CA GLY A 111 -16.72 14.08 -15.69
C GLY A 111 -15.42 13.49 -15.14
N ALA A 112 -14.28 14.17 -15.38
CA ALA A 112 -12.98 13.75 -14.87
C ALA A 112 -12.93 13.75 -13.35
N PHE A 113 -13.51 14.77 -12.71
CA PHE A 113 -13.61 14.85 -11.25
C PHE A 113 -14.42 13.68 -10.67
N LYS A 114 -15.60 13.42 -11.24
CA LYS A 114 -16.46 12.30 -10.81
C LYS A 114 -15.77 10.96 -10.95
N MET A 115 -15.10 10.74 -12.08
CA MET A 115 -14.35 9.50 -12.34
C MET A 115 -13.16 9.34 -11.38
N ALA A 116 -12.39 10.41 -11.15
CA ALA A 116 -11.28 10.40 -10.21
C ALA A 116 -11.74 10.10 -8.76
N LYS A 117 -12.84 10.72 -8.33
CA LYS A 117 -13.42 10.50 -7.00
C LYS A 117 -13.92 9.06 -6.85
N LEU A 118 -14.69 8.56 -7.83
CA LEU A 118 -15.16 7.19 -7.83
C LEU A 118 -14.00 6.20 -7.79
N TYR A 119 -12.97 6.42 -8.63
CA TYR A 119 -11.76 5.60 -8.64
C TYR A 119 -11.10 5.53 -7.26
N ALA A 120 -10.93 6.67 -6.60
CA ALA A 120 -10.31 6.74 -5.28
C ALA A 120 -11.15 6.03 -4.20
N GLU A 121 -12.48 6.23 -4.21
CA GLU A 121 -13.42 5.62 -3.27
C GLU A 121 -13.51 4.10 -3.42
N THR A 122 -13.50 3.61 -4.66
CA THR A 122 -13.58 2.17 -4.96
C THR A 122 -12.22 1.48 -5.09
N PHE A 123 -11.13 2.21 -4.90
CA PHE A 123 -9.77 1.71 -5.10
C PHE A 123 -9.50 0.43 -4.33
N SER A 124 -8.95 -0.55 -5.04
CA SER A 124 -8.30 -1.75 -4.54
C SER A 124 -6.96 -1.94 -5.23
N VAL A 125 -6.10 -2.80 -4.71
CA VAL A 125 -4.79 -3.12 -5.33
C VAL A 125 -4.92 -3.81 -6.70
N GLN A 126 -6.12 -4.25 -7.05
CA GLN A 126 -6.46 -4.87 -8.35
C GLN A 126 -7.30 -3.93 -9.23
N SER A 127 -7.47 -2.67 -8.83
CA SER A 127 -8.16 -1.69 -9.68
C SER A 127 -7.43 -1.52 -11.01
N PRO A 128 -8.14 -1.29 -12.13
CA PRO A 128 -7.50 -0.95 -13.38
C PRO A 128 -6.70 0.36 -13.23
N SER A 129 -5.71 0.56 -14.08
CA SER A 129 -4.96 1.81 -14.13
C SER A 129 -5.80 2.95 -14.73
N LEU A 130 -5.31 4.18 -14.59
CA LEU A 130 -6.01 5.38 -15.04
C LEU A 130 -5.04 6.33 -15.74
N VAL A 131 -5.44 6.87 -16.88
CA VAL A 131 -4.69 7.92 -17.59
C VAL A 131 -5.54 9.19 -17.64
N PHE A 132 -4.98 10.30 -17.16
CA PHE A 132 -5.48 11.64 -17.41
C PHE A 132 -4.69 12.27 -18.57
N TYR A 133 -5.37 12.56 -19.63
CA TYR A 133 -4.80 13.20 -20.83
C TYR A 133 -5.40 14.58 -21.06
N SER A 134 -4.60 15.50 -21.51
CA SER A 134 -5.02 16.77 -22.15
C SER A 134 -3.82 17.41 -22.81
N PRO A 135 -3.91 17.89 -24.07
CA PRO A 135 -2.84 18.58 -24.74
C PRO A 135 -2.49 19.89 -24.03
N GLU A 136 -3.48 20.53 -23.39
CA GLU A 136 -3.28 21.78 -22.66
C GLU A 136 -2.66 21.51 -21.28
N ASN A 137 -1.87 22.49 -20.85
CA ASN A 137 -1.41 22.56 -19.47
C ASN A 137 -2.47 23.23 -18.58
N GLY A 138 -2.45 22.94 -17.29
CA GLY A 138 -3.31 23.61 -16.31
C GLY A 138 -4.73 23.05 -16.20
N THR A 139 -5.13 22.03 -16.95
CA THR A 139 -6.48 21.42 -16.94
C THR A 139 -6.79 20.60 -15.70
N GLY A 140 -5.86 20.49 -14.75
CA GLY A 140 -6.10 19.81 -13.47
C GLY A 140 -5.69 18.34 -13.41
N LYS A 141 -5.02 17.78 -14.43
CA LYS A 141 -4.54 16.38 -14.46
C LYS A 141 -3.78 15.98 -13.18
N THR A 142 -2.69 16.71 -12.89
CA THR A 142 -1.87 16.46 -11.68
C THR A 142 -2.67 16.67 -10.39
N HIS A 143 -3.61 17.63 -10.39
CA HIS A 143 -4.47 17.87 -9.23
C HIS A 143 -5.35 16.65 -8.92
N LEU A 144 -6.06 16.10 -9.92
CA LEU A 144 -6.89 14.92 -9.73
C LEU A 144 -6.06 13.66 -9.38
N ALA A 145 -4.89 13.50 -9.99
CA ALA A 145 -3.96 12.43 -9.62
C ALA A 145 -3.51 12.56 -8.16
N ALA A 146 -3.27 13.78 -7.68
CA ALA A 146 -2.93 14.05 -6.27
C ALA A 146 -4.11 13.80 -5.33
N CYS A 147 -5.36 14.16 -5.72
CA CYS A 147 -6.56 13.83 -4.94
C CYS A 147 -6.69 12.31 -4.75
N ILE A 148 -6.52 11.54 -5.83
CA ILE A 148 -6.52 10.06 -5.77
C ILE A 148 -5.42 9.57 -4.83
N ALA A 149 -4.19 10.06 -5.02
CA ALA A 149 -3.04 9.66 -4.22
C ALA A 149 -3.28 9.88 -2.72
N ASN A 150 -3.73 11.07 -2.34
CA ASN A 150 -4.01 11.42 -0.94
C ASN A 150 -5.17 10.57 -0.38
N HIS A 151 -6.25 10.38 -1.12
CA HIS A 151 -7.36 9.55 -0.68
C HIS A 151 -6.92 8.10 -0.43
N VAL A 152 -6.21 7.49 -1.37
CA VAL A 152 -5.69 6.12 -1.25
C VAL A 152 -4.69 6.00 -0.09
N LEU A 153 -3.81 6.99 0.08
CA LEU A 153 -2.81 7.00 1.15
C LEU A 153 -3.45 7.20 2.54
N HIS A 154 -4.30 8.20 2.69
CA HIS A 154 -4.76 8.64 4.02
C HIS A 154 -6.07 7.98 4.45
N VAL A 155 -6.99 7.70 3.53
CA VAL A 155 -8.27 7.07 3.83
C VAL A 155 -8.16 5.54 3.76
N LYS A 156 -7.59 5.02 2.68
CA LYS A 156 -7.44 3.56 2.49
C LYS A 156 -6.23 2.96 3.21
N ARG A 157 -5.27 3.80 3.66
CA ARG A 157 -4.01 3.37 4.30
C ARG A 157 -3.15 2.47 3.41
N VAL A 158 -3.22 2.67 2.10
CA VAL A 158 -2.51 1.89 1.09
C VAL A 158 -1.17 2.55 0.74
N PRO A 159 -0.05 1.79 0.68
CA PRO A 159 1.23 2.32 0.23
C PRO A 159 1.16 2.78 -1.22
N ILE A 160 1.51 4.05 -1.44
CA ILE A 160 1.61 4.64 -2.78
C ILE A 160 3.02 5.18 -3.03
N LEU A 161 3.33 5.44 -4.29
CA LEU A 161 4.47 6.25 -4.72
C LEU A 161 4.00 7.30 -5.71
N PHE A 162 4.19 8.58 -5.37
CA PHE A 162 3.98 9.69 -6.29
C PHE A 162 5.33 10.18 -6.84
N LYS A 163 5.50 10.17 -8.16
CA LYS A 163 6.72 10.60 -8.82
C LYS A 163 6.39 11.36 -10.10
N LYS A 164 7.11 12.43 -10.38
CA LYS A 164 7.21 12.91 -11.74
C LYS A 164 7.97 11.89 -12.58
N ALA A 165 7.50 11.62 -13.79
CA ALA A 165 8.13 10.66 -14.67
C ALA A 165 9.61 10.99 -14.89
N ARG A 166 9.92 12.27 -15.15
CA ARG A 166 11.29 12.77 -15.28
C ARG A 166 12.16 12.48 -14.07
N ASP A 167 11.65 12.72 -12.84
CA ASP A 167 12.41 12.52 -11.62
C ASP A 167 12.69 11.02 -11.39
N LEU A 168 11.75 10.15 -11.75
CA LEU A 168 11.97 8.71 -11.72
C LEU A 168 13.11 8.30 -12.64
N MET A 169 13.09 8.80 -13.89
CA MET A 169 14.12 8.51 -14.89
C MET A 169 15.50 9.04 -14.47
N LEU A 170 15.54 10.23 -13.87
CA LEU A 170 16.78 10.79 -13.31
C LEU A 170 17.30 9.96 -12.12
N ASP A 171 16.43 9.51 -11.24
CA ASP A 171 16.84 8.65 -10.11
C ASP A 171 17.44 7.34 -10.61
N ILE A 172 16.81 6.67 -11.59
CA ILE A 172 17.34 5.45 -12.20
C ILE A 172 18.68 5.73 -12.88
N ARG A 173 18.80 6.84 -13.64
CA ARG A 173 20.04 7.19 -14.35
C ARG A 173 21.21 7.46 -13.41
N ARG A 174 20.95 8.05 -12.25
CA ARG A 174 21.99 8.32 -11.23
C ARG A 174 22.60 7.03 -10.67
N THR A 175 21.92 5.90 -10.73
CA THR A 175 22.50 4.62 -10.28
C THR A 175 23.60 4.09 -11.21
N PHE A 176 23.69 4.61 -12.44
CA PHE A 176 24.74 4.24 -13.39
C PHE A 176 26.03 5.06 -13.23
N SER A 177 25.96 6.21 -12.54
CA SER A 177 27.12 7.06 -12.29
C SER A 177 27.55 6.93 -10.83
N ASP A 178 28.68 6.27 -10.62
CA ASP A 178 29.48 6.17 -9.41
C ASP A 178 28.80 5.99 -8.04
N GLY A 179 28.95 4.79 -7.49
CA GLY A 179 29.10 4.56 -6.03
C GLY A 179 27.99 5.07 -5.11
N GLY A 180 26.82 5.41 -5.63
CA GLY A 180 25.68 5.79 -4.78
C GLY A 180 25.16 4.60 -3.98
N ASP A 181 24.65 4.86 -2.76
CA ASP A 181 24.09 3.85 -1.85
C ASP A 181 22.85 3.12 -2.41
N LEU A 182 22.30 3.56 -3.56
CA LEU A 182 21.09 3.00 -4.20
C LEU A 182 21.43 2.42 -5.56
N THR A 183 21.00 1.17 -5.78
CA THR A 183 21.07 0.50 -7.08
C THR A 183 19.80 0.75 -7.91
N GLU A 184 19.88 0.49 -9.22
CA GLU A 184 18.70 0.47 -10.11
C GLU A 184 17.62 -0.47 -9.56
N ALA A 185 18.03 -1.65 -9.04
CA ALA A 185 17.14 -2.61 -8.42
C ALA A 185 16.39 -2.02 -7.20
N ASP A 186 17.04 -1.17 -6.39
CA ASP A 186 16.42 -0.53 -5.23
C ASP A 186 15.34 0.45 -5.66
N ILE A 187 15.56 1.20 -6.73
CA ILE A 187 14.58 2.16 -7.27
C ILE A 187 13.41 1.41 -7.88
N LEU A 188 13.68 0.39 -8.71
CA LEU A 188 12.65 -0.46 -9.27
C LEU A 188 11.84 -1.17 -8.18
N ASN A 189 12.49 -1.67 -7.13
CA ASN A 189 11.80 -2.27 -5.99
C ASN A 189 10.86 -1.29 -5.27
N ARG A 190 11.23 0.00 -5.17
CA ARG A 190 10.32 1.03 -4.62
C ARG A 190 9.11 1.25 -5.50
N VAL A 191 9.30 1.29 -6.83
CA VAL A 191 8.21 1.37 -7.80
C VAL A 191 7.28 0.15 -7.69
N LEU A 192 7.85 -1.05 -7.50
CA LEU A 192 7.10 -2.30 -7.39
C LEU A 192 6.42 -2.49 -6.03
N SER A 193 7.02 -2.00 -4.95
CA SER A 193 6.44 -2.13 -3.61
C SER A 193 5.25 -1.19 -3.37
N ALA A 194 5.09 -0.16 -4.20
CA ALA A 194 3.94 0.73 -4.15
C ALA A 194 2.71 0.03 -4.73
N GLN A 195 1.65 -0.08 -3.96
CA GLN A 195 0.39 -0.68 -4.40
C GLN A 195 -0.37 0.24 -5.38
N LEU A 196 -0.09 1.55 -5.36
CA LEU A 196 -0.47 2.50 -6.39
C LEU A 196 0.76 3.34 -6.77
N LEU A 197 1.08 3.37 -8.06
CA LEU A 197 2.08 4.29 -8.62
C LEU A 197 1.36 5.46 -9.28
N VAL A 198 1.74 6.68 -8.93
CA VAL A 198 1.33 7.88 -9.67
C VAL A 198 2.54 8.41 -10.43
N LEU A 199 2.46 8.39 -11.76
CA LEU A 199 3.47 8.95 -12.66
C LEU A 199 2.93 10.23 -13.30
N ASP A 200 3.43 11.36 -12.84
CA ASP A 200 3.00 12.68 -13.31
C ASP A 200 3.89 13.15 -14.47
N ASP A 201 3.27 13.79 -15.46
CA ASP A 201 3.92 14.38 -16.64
C ASP A 201 4.68 13.36 -17.51
N VAL A 202 4.08 12.19 -17.81
CA VAL A 202 4.67 11.17 -18.68
C VAL A 202 4.75 11.67 -20.13
N GLY A 203 5.90 11.44 -20.80
CA GLY A 203 6.12 11.78 -22.19
C GLY A 203 6.54 13.24 -22.45
N VAL A 204 6.88 14.01 -21.42
CA VAL A 204 7.37 15.39 -21.55
C VAL A 204 8.83 15.40 -22.03
N ASP A 205 9.65 14.47 -21.58
CA ASP A 205 11.07 14.42 -21.93
C ASP A 205 11.30 13.98 -23.40
N PRO A 206 12.40 14.45 -24.02
CA PRO A 206 12.83 13.92 -25.32
C PRO A 206 13.03 12.41 -25.25
N THR A 207 12.60 11.70 -26.29
CA THR A 207 12.72 10.25 -26.35
C THR A 207 14.16 9.78 -26.53
N SER A 208 14.47 8.61 -25.98
CA SER A 208 15.68 7.84 -26.23
C SER A 208 15.37 6.35 -26.07
N GLN A 209 16.15 5.48 -26.67
CA GLN A 209 15.98 4.03 -26.53
C GLN A 209 16.01 3.59 -25.06
N TRP A 210 16.91 4.17 -24.27
CA TRP A 210 16.99 3.91 -22.83
C TRP A 210 15.71 4.32 -22.10
N LEU A 211 15.16 5.49 -22.41
CA LEU A 211 13.92 5.99 -21.80
C LEU A 211 12.74 5.07 -22.11
N GLN A 212 12.61 4.66 -23.39
CA GLN A 212 11.55 3.74 -23.82
C GLN A 212 11.69 2.36 -23.15
N ALA A 213 12.92 1.82 -23.09
CA ALA A 213 13.18 0.55 -22.39
C ALA A 213 12.84 0.64 -20.90
N THR A 214 13.12 1.78 -20.26
CA THR A 214 12.81 2.00 -18.86
C THR A 214 11.29 2.06 -18.61
N TYR A 215 10.53 2.80 -19.41
CA TYR A 215 9.06 2.81 -19.35
C TYR A 215 8.49 1.41 -19.59
N TRP A 216 9.00 0.71 -20.59
CA TRP A 216 8.61 -0.68 -20.85
C TRP A 216 8.80 -1.55 -19.62
N THR A 217 9.98 -1.49 -19.00
CA THR A 217 10.29 -2.27 -17.77
C THR A 217 9.33 -1.93 -16.64
N VAL A 218 9.06 -0.64 -16.42
CA VAL A 218 8.15 -0.22 -15.34
C VAL A 218 6.73 -0.75 -15.57
N PHE A 219 6.17 -0.56 -16.78
CA PHE A 219 4.80 -0.98 -17.04
C PHE A 219 4.66 -2.49 -17.19
N ASP A 220 5.64 -3.18 -17.77
CA ASP A 220 5.65 -4.64 -17.88
C ASP A 220 5.61 -5.31 -16.52
N ARG A 221 6.44 -4.86 -15.60
CA ARG A 221 6.44 -5.37 -14.23
C ARG A 221 5.13 -5.07 -13.50
N ARG A 222 4.51 -3.91 -13.74
CA ARG A 222 3.21 -3.61 -13.14
C ARG A 222 2.09 -4.46 -13.73
N VAL A 223 2.19 -4.88 -15.00
CA VAL A 223 1.30 -5.89 -15.62
C VAL A 223 1.50 -7.24 -14.94
N GLU A 224 2.74 -7.71 -14.80
CA GLU A 224 3.04 -8.99 -14.16
C GLU A 224 2.47 -9.09 -12.73
N TRP A 225 2.57 -8.03 -11.96
CA TRP A 225 2.12 -7.98 -10.57
C TRP A 225 0.70 -7.44 -10.40
N GLN A 226 0.01 -7.14 -11.51
CA GLN A 226 -1.34 -6.56 -11.52
C GLN A 226 -1.48 -5.33 -10.63
N LEU A 227 -0.49 -4.44 -10.66
CA LEU A 227 -0.42 -3.25 -9.81
C LEU A 227 -0.88 -2.00 -10.59
N PRO A 228 -1.86 -1.23 -10.10
CA PRO A 228 -2.39 -0.07 -10.79
C PRO A 228 -1.40 1.09 -10.88
N VAL A 229 -1.53 1.85 -11.98
CA VAL A 229 -0.81 3.10 -12.22
C VAL A 229 -1.82 4.20 -12.53
N VAL A 230 -1.63 5.37 -11.94
CA VAL A 230 -2.29 6.61 -12.39
C VAL A 230 -1.25 7.43 -13.14
N VAL A 231 -1.54 7.73 -14.40
CA VAL A 231 -0.65 8.49 -15.27
C VAL A 231 -1.29 9.83 -15.61
N THR A 232 -0.49 10.91 -15.65
CA THR A 232 -0.86 12.15 -16.29
C THR A 232 0.04 12.41 -17.49
N THR A 233 -0.54 12.91 -18.58
CA THR A 233 0.21 13.21 -19.81
C THR A 233 -0.42 14.37 -20.59
N ASN A 234 0.41 15.11 -21.32
CA ASN A 234 -0.03 16.09 -22.31
C ASN A 234 0.14 15.58 -23.75
N LYS A 235 0.49 14.30 -23.91
CA LYS A 235 0.66 13.69 -25.23
C LYS A 235 -0.59 12.91 -25.60
N PRO A 236 -1.10 13.07 -26.83
CA PRO A 236 -2.23 12.29 -27.32
C PRO A 236 -1.90 10.81 -27.28
N ILE A 237 -2.91 10.01 -26.93
CA ILE A 237 -2.77 8.55 -26.90
C ILE A 237 -2.74 8.00 -28.32
N GLU A 238 -3.61 8.54 -29.18
CA GLU A 238 -3.67 8.20 -30.59
C GLU A 238 -2.77 9.12 -31.41
N ALA A 239 -2.14 8.57 -32.45
CA ALA A 239 -1.31 9.35 -33.34
C ALA A 239 -2.18 10.15 -34.31
N HIS A 240 -1.96 11.46 -34.40
CA HIS A 240 -2.52 12.32 -35.41
C HIS A 240 -1.41 12.81 -36.34
N VAL A 241 -1.74 13.11 -37.61
CA VAL A 241 -0.76 13.54 -38.61
C VAL A 241 -0.06 14.81 -38.12
N GLY A 242 1.26 14.74 -37.97
CA GLY A 242 2.09 15.89 -37.56
C GLY A 242 2.17 16.11 -36.04
N GLU A 243 1.51 15.33 -35.25
CA GLU A 243 1.56 15.40 -33.75
C GLU A 243 2.43 14.30 -33.15
N VAL A 244 3.18 14.65 -32.13
CA VAL A 244 3.96 13.68 -31.33
C VAL A 244 3.05 13.07 -30.31
N CYS A 245 2.73 11.78 -30.46
CA CYS A 245 1.88 11.04 -29.56
C CYS A 245 2.67 10.44 -28.37
N LEU A 246 1.95 9.81 -27.44
CA LEU A 246 2.57 9.21 -26.26
C LEU A 246 3.46 8.01 -26.65
N ALA A 247 3.08 7.23 -27.67
CA ALA A 247 3.90 6.13 -28.19
C ALA A 247 5.27 6.58 -28.66
N ASP A 248 5.37 7.72 -29.34
CA ASP A 248 6.64 8.29 -29.79
C ASP A 248 7.58 8.60 -28.63
N ARG A 249 7.03 8.88 -27.46
CA ARG A 249 7.78 9.24 -26.25
C ARG A 249 8.20 8.03 -25.42
N ILE A 250 7.25 7.15 -25.13
CA ILE A 250 7.50 6.02 -24.21
C ILE A 250 7.71 4.68 -24.93
N GLY A 251 7.49 4.62 -26.24
CA GLY A 251 7.54 3.41 -27.07
C GLY A 251 6.21 2.66 -27.13
N ASP A 252 5.91 2.05 -28.29
CA ASP A 252 4.67 1.31 -28.54
C ASP A 252 4.45 0.19 -27.54
N GLY A 253 5.50 -0.55 -27.20
CA GLY A 253 5.42 -1.65 -26.24
C GLY A 253 5.04 -1.19 -24.83
N ALA A 254 5.55 -0.06 -24.36
CA ALA A 254 5.22 0.53 -23.08
C ALA A 254 3.79 1.07 -23.06
N LEU A 255 3.37 1.75 -24.14
CA LEU A 255 2.00 2.26 -24.28
C LEU A 255 0.99 1.12 -24.32
N SER A 256 1.25 0.05 -25.07
CA SER A 256 0.38 -1.13 -25.12
C SER A 256 0.13 -1.73 -23.72
N ARG A 257 1.19 -1.85 -22.90
CA ARG A 257 1.08 -2.35 -21.52
C ARG A 257 0.29 -1.41 -20.62
N LEU A 258 0.55 -0.10 -20.73
CA LEU A 258 -0.20 0.90 -19.98
C LEU A 258 -1.69 0.85 -20.31
N LEU A 259 -2.05 0.82 -21.59
CA LEU A 259 -3.45 0.74 -22.03
C LEU A 259 -4.11 -0.57 -21.61
N GLY A 260 -3.39 -1.70 -21.68
CA GLY A 260 -3.84 -2.97 -21.15
C GLY A 260 -4.19 -2.91 -19.66
N LEU A 261 -3.35 -2.24 -18.86
CA LEU A 261 -3.64 -1.98 -17.43
C LEU A 261 -4.85 -1.07 -17.23
N CYS A 262 -5.07 -0.10 -18.12
CA CYS A 262 -6.17 0.86 -17.98
C CYS A 262 -7.54 0.28 -18.29
N GLN A 263 -7.64 -0.78 -19.10
CA GLN A 263 -8.92 -1.40 -19.47
C GLN A 263 -9.97 -0.37 -19.94
N GLY A 264 -9.52 0.63 -20.71
CA GLY A 264 -10.36 1.72 -21.22
C GLY A 264 -10.47 2.96 -20.33
N ASN A 265 -9.86 2.99 -19.14
CA ASN A 265 -9.88 4.16 -18.26
C ASN A 265 -8.86 5.22 -18.71
N VAL A 266 -9.12 5.82 -19.85
CA VAL A 266 -8.41 7.00 -20.35
C VAL A 266 -9.38 8.18 -20.31
N ILE A 267 -9.04 9.21 -19.52
CA ILE A 267 -9.88 10.38 -19.31
C ILE A 267 -9.29 11.57 -20.04
N ASP A 268 -9.99 12.03 -21.07
CA ASP A 268 -9.68 13.28 -21.73
C ASP A 268 -10.15 14.46 -20.87
N MET A 269 -9.22 15.35 -20.59
CA MET A 269 -9.43 16.56 -19.77
C MET A 269 -9.19 17.83 -20.61
N SER A 270 -9.32 17.75 -21.92
CA SER A 270 -9.21 18.93 -22.81
C SER A 270 -10.18 20.01 -22.37
N GLY A 271 -9.73 21.26 -22.33
CA GLY A 271 -10.58 22.36 -21.85
C GLY A 271 -9.79 23.56 -21.32
N LEU A 272 -10.44 24.35 -20.47
CA LEU A 272 -9.91 25.60 -19.96
C LEU A 272 -8.71 25.44 -19.03
N ASP A 273 -7.71 26.31 -19.13
CA ASP A 273 -6.59 26.42 -18.19
C ASP A 273 -7.08 26.97 -16.85
N LEU A 274 -6.80 26.24 -15.78
CA LEU A 274 -7.23 26.55 -14.40
C LEU A 274 -6.14 27.23 -13.56
N ARG A 275 -5.03 27.64 -14.17
CA ARG A 275 -3.92 28.31 -13.47
C ARG A 275 -4.18 29.77 -13.19
#